data_8a85e59566210c04e5ac17cbd750a58c
#
_entry.id   8a85e59566210c04e5ac17cbd750a58c
#
_cell.length_a   1.000
_cell.length_b   1.000
_cell.length_c   1.000
_cell.angle_alpha   90.00
_cell.angle_beta   90.00
_cell.angle_gamma   90.00
#
_symmetry.space_group_name_H-M   'P 1'
#
loop_
_entity.id
_entity.type
_entity.pdbx_description
1 polymer ?
#
loop_
_entity_poly.entity_id
_entity_poly.type
_entity_poly.pdbx_seq_one_letter_code
_entity_poly.pdbx_strand_id
1 'polypeptide(L)'
;MKIQQLVIACGLAASAWSAQALQIVSLSPQGEIAQVRQVVAKFDDSAVNFGDPKAEAPLTLSCSDAQVTKGTGRWVNDRVWAFDFDNDLPPGISCTVQAKPGFKSPKGSDLTGASSYKFNSGGPFVQSVRPYSGSRIDEEQFFTLRLNGAATLE
;
A
#
# COMPACT_ATOMS: atom_id res chain seq x y z
N MET A 1 22.60 11.19 -73.52
CA MET A 1 21.44 11.55 -72.67
C MET A 1 21.45 10.63 -71.46
N LYS A 2 21.84 11.12 -70.27
CA LYS A 2 21.84 10.35 -68.98
C LYS A 2 20.61 10.76 -68.22
N ILE A 3 19.69 9.83 -68.01
CA ILE A 3 18.48 10.02 -67.18
C ILE A 3 18.90 9.74 -65.76
N GLN A 4 18.89 10.76 -64.93
CA GLN A 4 19.17 10.69 -63.51
C GLN A 4 17.86 10.31 -62.78
N GLN A 5 17.82 9.09 -62.24
CA GLN A 5 16.68 8.68 -61.39
C GLN A 5 16.84 9.27 -60.01
N LEU A 6 15.92 10.15 -59.66
CA LEU A 6 15.76 10.73 -58.35
C LEU A 6 14.98 9.74 -57.44
N VAL A 7 15.69 9.08 -56.51
CA VAL A 7 15.08 8.20 -55.50
C VAL A 7 14.63 9.08 -54.34
N ILE A 8 13.34 9.31 -54.22
CA ILE A 8 12.72 9.98 -53.06
C ILE A 8 12.59 8.93 -51.95
N ALA A 9 13.50 8.97 -50.98
CA ALA A 9 13.38 8.19 -49.73
C ALA A 9 12.31 8.83 -48.83
N CYS A 10 11.12 8.27 -48.82
CA CYS A 10 10.05 8.66 -47.92
C CYS A 10 10.36 8.07 -46.51
N GLY A 11 10.95 8.86 -45.63
CA GLY A 11 11.19 8.49 -44.24
C GLY A 11 9.89 8.43 -43.46
N LEU A 12 9.40 7.24 -43.14
CA LEU A 12 8.33 7.03 -42.17
C LEU A 12 8.88 7.33 -40.77
N ALA A 13 8.61 8.53 -40.27
CA ALA A 13 8.77 8.87 -38.86
C ALA A 13 7.68 8.14 -38.08
N ALA A 14 8.02 6.98 -37.51
CA ALA A 14 7.18 6.27 -36.56
C ALA A 14 7.14 7.11 -35.27
N SER A 15 6.05 7.85 -35.06
CA SER A 15 5.76 8.54 -33.82
C SER A 15 5.51 7.46 -32.75
N ALA A 16 6.49 7.17 -31.93
CA ALA A 16 6.33 6.34 -30.75
C ALA A 16 5.41 7.09 -29.77
N TRP A 17 4.16 6.70 -29.72
CA TRP A 17 3.25 7.17 -28.69
C TRP A 17 3.69 6.50 -27.38
N SER A 18 4.36 7.29 -26.53
CA SER A 18 4.68 6.87 -25.17
C SER A 18 3.36 6.71 -24.42
N ALA A 19 2.88 5.49 -24.26
CA ALA A 19 1.78 5.19 -23.36
C ALA A 19 2.24 5.57 -21.95
N GLN A 20 1.69 6.62 -21.40
CA GLN A 20 1.99 7.09 -20.06
C GLN A 20 1.30 6.12 -19.08
N ALA A 21 2.10 5.30 -18.40
CA ALA A 21 1.61 4.36 -17.41
C ALA A 21 1.42 5.08 -16.07
N LEU A 22 0.34 4.76 -15.36
CA LEU A 22 0.13 5.22 -13.98
C LEU A 22 1.04 4.40 -13.05
N GLN A 23 1.74 5.04 -12.11
CA GLN A 23 2.65 4.36 -11.19
C GLN A 23 2.34 4.66 -9.72
N ILE A 24 2.56 3.65 -8.86
CA ILE A 24 2.56 3.84 -7.42
C ILE A 24 3.93 4.39 -7.03
N VAL A 25 3.99 5.66 -6.64
CA VAL A 25 5.22 6.33 -6.19
C VAL A 25 5.52 6.08 -4.72
N SER A 26 4.51 5.75 -3.92
CA SER A 26 4.67 5.42 -2.51
C SER A 26 3.53 4.53 -2.04
N LEU A 27 3.86 3.49 -1.27
CA LEU A 27 2.89 2.69 -0.54
C LEU A 27 3.41 2.51 0.90
N SER A 28 2.55 2.74 1.87
CA SER A 28 2.83 2.62 3.29
C SER A 28 1.66 1.89 3.98
N PRO A 29 1.94 1.00 4.96
CA PRO A 29 3.26 0.61 5.47
C PRO A 29 3.98 -0.40 4.58
N GLN A 30 5.30 -0.57 4.81
CA GLN A 30 6.12 -1.64 4.24
C GLN A 30 7.05 -2.21 5.30
N GLY A 31 7.39 -3.50 5.18
CA GLY A 31 8.25 -4.18 6.14
C GLY A 31 7.52 -4.48 7.45
N GLU A 32 8.25 -4.45 8.55
CA GLU A 32 7.70 -4.70 9.88
C GLU A 32 7.32 -3.40 10.58
N ILE A 33 6.06 -3.29 10.99
CA ILE A 33 5.56 -2.10 11.67
C ILE A 33 4.43 -2.44 12.63
N ALA A 34 4.55 -1.99 13.88
CA ALA A 34 3.51 -2.17 14.89
C ALA A 34 2.33 -1.18 14.69
N GLN A 35 1.15 -1.55 15.17
CA GLN A 35 -0.04 -0.70 15.17
C GLN A 35 -0.48 -0.22 13.79
N VAL A 36 -0.54 -1.12 12.83
CA VAL A 36 -1.05 -0.82 11.50
C VAL A 36 -2.56 -0.65 11.56
N ARG A 37 -3.04 0.54 11.16
CA ARG A 37 -4.45 0.86 11.06
C ARG A 37 -4.87 1.29 9.66
N GLN A 38 -3.91 1.65 8.83
CA GLN A 38 -4.19 2.17 7.49
C GLN A 38 -3.11 1.75 6.50
N VAL A 39 -3.52 1.49 5.26
CA VAL A 39 -2.63 1.38 4.10
C VAL A 39 -2.88 2.58 3.20
N VAL A 40 -1.82 3.27 2.78
CA VAL A 40 -1.91 4.44 1.90
C VAL A 40 -1.06 4.23 0.66
N ALA A 41 -1.66 4.40 -0.50
CA ALA A 41 -0.97 4.40 -1.79
C ALA A 41 -1.03 5.79 -2.43
N LYS A 42 0.11 6.27 -2.95
CA LYS A 42 0.21 7.52 -3.71
C LYS A 42 0.62 7.21 -5.15
N PHE A 43 -0.01 7.89 -6.09
CA PHE A 43 0.20 7.74 -7.52
C PHE A 43 0.89 8.98 -8.10
N ASP A 44 1.63 8.79 -9.19
CA ASP A 44 2.35 9.86 -9.91
C ASP A 44 1.40 10.80 -10.67
N ASP A 45 0.24 10.30 -11.10
CA ASP A 45 -0.80 11.07 -11.80
C ASP A 45 -2.19 10.77 -11.24
N SER A 46 -3.21 11.45 -11.73
CA SER A 46 -4.60 11.22 -11.36
C SER A 46 -5.03 9.80 -11.70
N ALA A 47 -5.29 9.02 -10.67
CA ALA A 47 -5.71 7.63 -10.76
C ALA A 47 -7.24 7.49 -10.86
N VAL A 48 -7.99 8.52 -10.47
CA VAL A 48 -9.45 8.54 -10.45
C VAL A 48 -9.96 9.96 -10.69
N ASN A 49 -11.21 10.08 -11.17
CA ASN A 49 -11.95 11.34 -11.11
C ASN A 49 -12.42 11.55 -9.67
N PHE A 50 -11.78 12.46 -8.94
CA PHE A 50 -12.11 12.68 -7.54
C PHE A 50 -13.56 13.15 -7.38
N GLY A 51 -14.26 12.52 -6.43
CA GLY A 51 -15.69 12.75 -6.22
C GLY A 51 -16.61 11.80 -6.99
N ASP A 52 -16.05 10.86 -7.77
CA ASP A 52 -16.84 9.81 -8.41
C ASP A 52 -17.29 8.76 -7.37
N PRO A 53 -18.59 8.62 -7.12
CA PRO A 53 -19.09 7.64 -6.14
C PRO A 53 -18.91 6.19 -6.60
N LYS A 54 -18.56 5.96 -7.87
CA LYS A 54 -18.29 4.63 -8.45
C LYS A 54 -16.81 4.34 -8.61
N ALA A 55 -15.94 5.21 -8.11
CA ALA A 55 -14.51 5.03 -8.21
C ALA A 55 -14.05 3.72 -7.55
N GLU A 56 -13.47 2.83 -8.36
CA GLU A 56 -13.00 1.53 -7.89
C GLU A 56 -11.73 1.64 -7.06
N ALA A 57 -11.54 0.67 -6.14
CA ALA A 57 -10.26 0.52 -5.45
C ALA A 57 -9.17 0.09 -6.44
N PRO A 58 -8.00 0.73 -6.44
CA PRO A 58 -6.89 0.41 -7.35
C PRO A 58 -6.09 -0.80 -6.90
N LEU A 59 -6.24 -1.19 -5.64
CA LEU A 59 -5.47 -2.23 -4.97
C LEU A 59 -6.39 -3.25 -4.29
N THR A 60 -5.87 -4.46 -4.18
CA THR A 60 -6.43 -5.53 -3.35
C THR A 60 -5.51 -5.80 -2.17
N LEU A 61 -6.09 -6.10 -1.02
CA LEU A 61 -5.39 -6.40 0.21
C LEU A 61 -5.73 -7.81 0.67
N SER A 62 -4.72 -8.60 1.03
CA SER A 62 -4.86 -9.94 1.58
C SER A 62 -3.91 -10.09 2.77
N CYS A 63 -4.43 -10.54 3.91
CA CYS A 63 -3.64 -10.81 5.11
C CYS A 63 -3.70 -12.29 5.48
N SER A 64 -2.74 -12.74 6.31
CA SER A 64 -2.64 -14.12 6.81
C SER A 64 -3.89 -14.57 7.58
N ASP A 65 -4.63 -13.64 8.17
CA ASP A 65 -5.93 -13.85 8.79
C ASP A 65 -6.97 -12.97 8.10
N ALA A 66 -7.97 -13.61 7.47
CA ALA A 66 -9.04 -12.93 6.75
C ALA A 66 -9.98 -12.12 7.67
N GLN A 67 -10.09 -12.50 8.97
CA GLN A 67 -10.96 -11.80 9.91
C GLN A 67 -10.46 -10.39 10.23
N VAL A 68 -9.14 -10.19 10.20
CA VAL A 68 -8.53 -8.89 10.47
C VAL A 68 -8.38 -8.01 9.23
N THR A 69 -8.67 -8.56 8.03
CA THR A 69 -8.60 -7.82 6.76
C THR A 69 -9.83 -6.92 6.53
N LYS A 70 -10.75 -6.86 7.49
CA LYS A 70 -11.95 -6.03 7.39
C LYS A 70 -11.58 -4.56 7.44
N GLY A 71 -12.21 -3.78 6.56
CA GLY A 71 -11.96 -2.35 6.46
C GLY A 71 -12.60 -1.73 5.22
N THR A 72 -12.33 -0.46 5.01
CA THR A 72 -12.91 0.31 3.91
C THR A 72 -11.83 1.02 3.10
N GLY A 73 -11.84 0.80 1.79
CA GLY A 73 -11.01 1.56 0.84
C GLY A 73 -11.70 2.85 0.45
N ARG A 74 -10.95 3.94 0.40
CA ARG A 74 -11.45 5.26 -0.04
C ARG A 74 -10.39 6.06 -0.77
N TRP A 75 -10.83 6.91 -1.67
CA TRP A 75 -9.99 7.92 -2.29
C TRP A 75 -9.91 9.16 -1.38
N VAL A 76 -8.71 9.55 -1.01
CA VAL A 76 -8.43 10.77 -0.24
C VAL A 76 -8.44 12.00 -1.16
N ASN A 77 -7.89 11.79 -2.37
CA ASN A 77 -7.94 12.71 -3.51
C ASN A 77 -7.70 11.90 -4.80
N ASP A 78 -7.55 12.56 -5.93
CA ASP A 78 -7.36 11.92 -7.24
C ASP A 78 -6.07 11.09 -7.38
N ARG A 79 -5.09 11.27 -6.49
CA ARG A 79 -3.77 10.62 -6.50
C ARG A 79 -3.44 9.84 -5.24
N VAL A 80 -4.33 9.81 -4.26
CA VAL A 80 -4.09 9.12 -2.98
C VAL A 80 -5.27 8.26 -2.62
N TRP A 81 -5.02 6.98 -2.50
CA TRP A 81 -5.98 6.00 -2.01
C TRP A 81 -5.56 5.48 -0.64
N ALA A 82 -6.52 5.29 0.25
CA ALA A 82 -6.31 4.74 1.57
C ALA A 82 -7.26 3.57 1.82
N PHE A 83 -6.76 2.57 2.55
CA PHE A 83 -7.57 1.50 3.13
C PHE A 83 -7.48 1.60 4.64
N ASP A 84 -8.60 1.85 5.28
CA ASP A 84 -8.71 1.93 6.73
C ASP A 84 -9.18 0.58 7.27
N PHE A 85 -8.38 -0.06 8.12
CA PHE A 85 -8.80 -1.27 8.84
C PHE A 85 -9.82 -0.90 9.91
N ASP A 86 -10.82 -1.76 10.14
CA ASP A 86 -11.83 -1.55 11.18
C ASP A 86 -11.19 -1.52 12.58
N ASN A 87 -10.13 -2.31 12.79
CA ASN A 87 -9.34 -2.37 14.02
C ASN A 87 -7.86 -2.36 13.70
N ASP A 88 -7.03 -2.03 14.70
CA ASP A 88 -5.58 -2.20 14.58
C ASP A 88 -5.24 -3.68 14.32
N LEU A 89 -4.28 -3.91 13.43
CA LEU A 89 -3.84 -5.28 13.17
C LEU A 89 -3.21 -5.89 14.44
N PRO A 90 -3.62 -7.11 14.83
CA PRO A 90 -2.93 -7.86 15.88
C PRO A 90 -1.48 -8.13 15.51
N PRO A 91 -0.61 -8.44 16.49
CA PRO A 91 0.76 -8.88 16.21
C PRO A 91 0.80 -10.15 15.35
N GLY A 92 1.85 -10.30 14.54
CA GLY A 92 2.11 -11.47 13.74
C GLY A 92 1.31 -11.58 12.45
N ILE A 93 0.55 -10.54 12.07
CA ILE A 93 -0.21 -10.53 10.81
C ILE A 93 0.68 -10.08 9.66
N SER A 94 0.78 -10.93 8.64
CA SER A 94 1.44 -10.59 7.37
C SER A 94 0.40 -10.24 6.32
N CYS A 95 0.57 -9.12 5.66
CA CYS A 95 -0.32 -8.63 4.62
C CYS A 95 0.41 -8.41 3.30
N THR A 96 -0.30 -8.66 2.20
CA THR A 96 0.14 -8.38 0.83
C THR A 96 -0.85 -7.44 0.18
N VAL A 97 -0.35 -6.36 -0.40
CA VAL A 97 -1.11 -5.40 -1.20
C VAL A 97 -0.73 -5.59 -2.65
N GLN A 98 -1.70 -5.78 -3.53
CA GLN A 98 -1.48 -6.03 -4.95
C GLN A 98 -2.26 -5.03 -5.81
N ALA A 99 -1.69 -4.65 -6.95
CA ALA A 99 -2.41 -3.89 -7.96
C ALA A 99 -3.62 -4.70 -8.45
N LYS A 100 -4.79 -4.05 -8.52
CA LYS A 100 -6.01 -4.70 -9.03
C LYS A 100 -5.84 -4.92 -10.55
N PRO A 101 -5.96 -6.16 -11.04
CA PRO A 101 -5.85 -6.41 -12.47
C PRO A 101 -6.90 -5.63 -13.27
N GLY A 102 -6.46 -4.98 -14.34
CA GLY A 102 -7.34 -4.22 -15.23
C GLY A 102 -7.74 -2.84 -14.72
N PHE A 103 -7.20 -2.38 -13.58
CA PHE A 103 -7.42 -1.00 -13.13
C PHE A 103 -6.82 -0.01 -14.14
N LYS A 104 -7.62 0.99 -14.53
CA LYS A 104 -7.23 2.05 -15.45
C LYS A 104 -7.52 3.42 -14.86
N SER A 105 -6.61 4.36 -15.10
CA SER A 105 -6.84 5.77 -14.79
C SER A 105 -7.94 6.37 -15.69
N PRO A 106 -8.49 7.55 -15.37
CA PRO A 106 -9.42 8.27 -16.24
C PRO A 106 -8.86 8.56 -17.64
N LYS A 107 -7.54 8.62 -17.77
CA LYS A 107 -6.83 8.81 -19.04
C LYS A 107 -6.64 7.49 -19.82
N GLY A 108 -7.10 6.36 -19.28
CA GLY A 108 -6.95 5.03 -19.87
C GLY A 108 -5.58 4.38 -19.62
N SER A 109 -4.72 4.98 -18.78
CA SER A 109 -3.41 4.43 -18.44
C SER A 109 -3.55 3.23 -17.50
N ASP A 110 -2.84 2.15 -17.81
CA ASP A 110 -2.76 0.98 -16.95
C ASP A 110 -1.88 1.25 -15.72
N LEU A 111 -2.26 0.66 -14.58
CA LEU A 111 -1.44 0.71 -13.38
C LEU A 111 -0.23 -0.21 -13.54
N THR A 112 0.97 0.36 -13.45
CA THR A 112 2.24 -0.33 -13.57
C THR A 112 3.12 -0.12 -12.34
N GLY A 113 4.26 -0.82 -12.27
CA GLY A 113 5.19 -0.76 -11.15
C GLY A 113 5.26 -2.09 -10.40
N ALA A 114 5.62 -2.06 -9.13
CA ALA A 114 5.69 -3.27 -8.31
C ALA A 114 4.30 -3.92 -8.21
N SER A 115 4.22 -5.19 -8.61
CA SER A 115 2.95 -5.94 -8.63
C SER A 115 2.43 -6.27 -7.22
N SER A 116 3.31 -6.26 -6.22
CA SER A 116 2.93 -6.51 -4.83
C SER A 116 3.85 -5.81 -3.84
N TYR A 117 3.27 -5.43 -2.71
CA TYR A 117 3.94 -4.86 -1.55
C TYR A 117 3.59 -5.70 -0.34
N LYS A 118 4.54 -5.88 0.58
CA LYS A 118 4.35 -6.69 1.77
C LYS A 118 4.67 -5.90 3.02
N PHE A 119 3.89 -6.14 4.06
CA PHE A 119 4.17 -5.68 5.41
C PHE A 119 3.69 -6.69 6.43
N ASN A 120 4.19 -6.59 7.65
CA ASN A 120 3.70 -7.35 8.78
C ASN A 120 3.57 -6.45 10.02
N SER A 121 2.68 -6.86 10.92
CA SER A 121 2.40 -6.11 12.14
C SER A 121 3.44 -6.32 13.26
N GLY A 122 4.53 -7.04 12.96
CA GLY A 122 5.58 -7.34 13.94
C GLY A 122 5.12 -8.24 15.08
N GLY A 123 6.01 -8.42 16.05
CA GLY A 123 5.72 -9.15 17.29
C GLY A 123 4.89 -8.32 18.28
N PRO A 124 4.47 -8.92 19.40
CA PRO A 124 3.78 -8.20 20.45
C PRO A 124 4.70 -7.16 21.09
N PHE A 125 4.12 -5.98 21.38
CA PHE A 125 4.83 -4.92 22.09
C PHE A 125 4.16 -4.58 23.42
N VAL A 126 4.95 -4.00 24.34
CA VAL A 126 4.49 -3.66 25.68
C VAL A 126 3.63 -2.40 25.62
N GLN A 127 2.35 -2.52 25.97
CA GLN A 127 1.40 -1.40 26.09
C GLN A 127 1.55 -0.66 27.41
N SER A 128 1.80 -1.38 28.49
CA SER A 128 1.99 -0.79 29.81
C SER A 128 2.79 -1.69 30.73
N VAL A 129 3.47 -1.07 31.69
CA VAL A 129 4.24 -1.74 32.75
C VAL A 129 3.67 -1.30 34.08
N ARG A 130 3.54 -2.24 35.01
CA ARG A 130 3.20 -1.94 36.42
C ARG A 130 4.26 -2.56 37.34
N PRO A 131 4.69 -1.89 38.41
CA PRO A 131 4.34 -0.51 38.81
C PRO A 131 4.72 0.54 37.76
N TYR A 132 4.03 1.68 37.75
CA TYR A 132 4.32 2.77 36.81
C TYR A 132 5.67 3.45 37.16
N SER A 133 6.27 4.11 36.19
CA SER A 133 7.46 4.90 36.39
C SER A 133 7.25 5.93 37.51
N GLY A 134 8.24 6.00 38.44
CA GLY A 134 8.14 6.84 39.63
C GLY A 134 7.38 6.24 40.81
N SER A 135 6.79 5.05 40.68
CA SER A 135 6.20 4.33 41.80
C SER A 135 7.29 3.86 42.75
N ARG A 136 6.97 3.82 44.04
CA ARG A 136 7.80 3.13 45.03
C ARG A 136 7.70 1.63 44.79
N ILE A 137 8.82 0.92 44.77
CA ILE A 137 8.88 -0.54 44.57
C ILE A 137 9.50 -1.19 45.82
N ASP A 138 9.11 -2.42 46.10
CA ASP A 138 9.66 -3.26 47.13
C ASP A 138 10.78 -4.16 46.57
N GLU A 139 11.59 -4.75 47.44
CA GLU A 139 12.74 -5.58 47.08
C GLU A 139 12.34 -6.82 46.26
N GLU A 140 11.14 -7.36 46.49
CA GLU A 140 10.57 -8.53 45.79
C GLU A 140 9.42 -8.13 44.83
N GLN A 141 9.48 -6.93 44.24
CA GLN A 141 8.44 -6.42 43.39
C GLN A 141 8.28 -7.20 42.09
N PHE A 142 7.06 -7.67 41.80
CA PHE A 142 6.68 -8.20 40.50
C PHE A 142 6.39 -7.10 39.49
N PHE A 143 6.89 -7.25 38.27
CA PHE A 143 6.57 -6.37 37.15
C PHE A 143 5.56 -7.06 36.25
N THR A 144 4.41 -6.42 36.06
CA THR A 144 3.38 -6.89 35.15
C THR A 144 3.49 -6.11 33.83
N LEU A 145 3.68 -6.84 32.73
CA LEU A 145 3.69 -6.31 31.38
C LEU A 145 2.35 -6.60 30.71
N ARG A 146 1.68 -5.58 30.22
CA ARG A 146 0.51 -5.73 29.37
C ARG A 146 0.97 -5.61 27.92
N LEU A 147 0.74 -6.65 27.13
CA LEU A 147 1.06 -6.71 25.71
C LEU A 147 -0.19 -6.42 24.86
N ASN A 148 0.00 -6.00 23.61
CA ASN A 148 -1.06 -5.82 22.64
C ASN A 148 -1.54 -7.13 21.99
N GLY A 149 -0.90 -8.26 22.30
CA GLY A 149 -1.24 -9.59 21.79
C GLY A 149 -0.53 -10.69 22.55
N ALA A 150 -0.79 -11.93 22.17
CA ALA A 150 -0.15 -13.08 22.80
C ALA A 150 1.35 -13.11 22.52
N ALA A 151 2.15 -13.40 23.56
CA ALA A 151 3.56 -13.75 23.42
C ALA A 151 3.67 -15.27 23.53
N THR A 152 4.43 -15.90 22.63
CA THR A 152 4.84 -17.29 22.75
C THR A 152 6.10 -17.36 23.60
N LEU A 153 6.14 -18.29 24.55
CA LEU A 153 7.37 -18.67 25.24
C LEU A 153 8.07 -19.70 24.35
N GLU A 154 9.22 -19.36 23.80
CA GLU A 154 10.13 -20.32 23.16
C GLU A 154 11.16 -20.85 24.18
#